data_76a504d60091ec8a30f3c1fa1605e7fa
#
_entry.id   76a504d60091ec8a30f3c1fa1605e7fa
#
_cell.length_a   1.000
_cell.length_b   1.000
_cell.length_c   1.000
_cell.angle_alpha   90.00
_cell.angle_beta   90.00
_cell.angle_gamma   90.00
#
_symmetry.space_group_name_H-M   'P 1'
#
loop_
_entity.id
_entity.type
_entity.pdbx_description
1 polymer ?
#
loop_
_entity_poly.entity_id
_entity_poly.type
_entity_poly.pdbx_seq_one_letter_code
_entity_poly.pdbx_strand_id
1 'polypeptide(L)'
;DMNAALLEQQKKLDEMLKKQNAELRRDTTQEALAQSRKMLEDMEADGLLAKGTTEVKQEHLGSFEGLAAEVKKTVLGQDAFVDGVVRAMRRPFVLGTEAPTARNVILLCGAPGTGRHFTLTETARCMAARGLLQSDKLAIMDLALYPNSGAEKLFLQDLYAALHAPGEILGFEHYESCYPGFLKTLADLAVKGSAPLSSRYLVNKEGILVDAGTALA
;
A
#
# COMPACT_ATOMS: atom_id res chain seq x y z
N ASP A 1 34.39 -3.97 52.79
CA ASP A 1 34.51 -4.09 51.32
C ASP A 1 33.95 -2.86 50.62
N MET A 2 34.82 -1.83 50.56
CA MET A 2 34.50 -0.52 49.99
C MET A 2 34.17 -0.64 48.47
N ASN A 3 34.75 -1.56 47.76
CA ASN A 3 34.51 -1.78 46.32
C ASN A 3 33.11 -2.38 46.00
N ALA A 4 32.58 -3.19 46.89
CA ALA A 4 31.22 -3.76 46.72
C ALA A 4 30.13 -2.72 46.87
N ALA A 5 30.30 -1.80 47.83
CA ALA A 5 29.38 -0.69 48.10
C ALA A 5 29.38 0.34 46.94
N LEU A 6 30.56 0.59 46.34
CA LEU A 6 30.68 1.47 45.17
C LEU A 6 29.99 0.88 43.91
N LEU A 7 30.13 -0.43 43.69
CA LEU A 7 29.52 -1.13 42.58
C LEU A 7 27.97 -1.16 42.70
N GLU A 8 27.48 -1.27 43.93
CA GLU A 8 26.04 -1.25 44.19
C GLU A 8 25.43 0.17 44.04
N GLN A 9 26.17 1.18 44.40
CA GLN A 9 25.80 2.59 44.12
C GLN A 9 25.79 2.88 42.64
N GLN A 10 26.77 2.43 41.87
CA GLN A 10 26.79 2.60 40.41
C GLN A 10 25.62 1.90 39.76
N LYS A 11 25.25 0.67 40.13
CA LYS A 11 24.07 -0.02 39.60
C LYS A 11 22.78 0.72 39.89
N LYS A 12 22.61 1.24 41.10
CA LYS A 12 21.43 2.05 41.48
C LYS A 12 21.35 3.35 40.67
N LEU A 13 22.47 4.00 40.42
CA LEU A 13 22.52 5.20 39.59
C LEU A 13 22.17 4.93 38.12
N ASP A 14 22.68 3.82 37.57
CA ASP A 14 22.35 3.42 36.20
C ASP A 14 20.87 3.01 36.02
N GLU A 15 20.29 2.36 37.01
CA GLU A 15 18.84 2.05 36.99
C GLU A 15 17.97 3.31 37.12
N MET A 16 18.37 4.27 37.96
CA MET A 16 17.67 5.57 38.07
C MET A 16 17.77 6.37 36.76
N LEU A 17 18.93 6.42 36.12
CA LEU A 17 19.15 7.09 34.85
C LEU A 17 18.33 6.43 33.70
N LYS A 18 18.27 5.10 33.66
CA LYS A 18 17.44 4.38 32.72
C LYS A 18 15.95 4.65 32.91
N LYS A 19 15.47 4.71 34.15
CA LYS A 19 14.08 5.06 34.46
C LYS A 19 13.76 6.49 34.05
N GLN A 20 14.60 7.44 34.42
CA GLN A 20 14.42 8.85 34.09
C GLN A 20 14.44 9.12 32.57
N ASN A 21 15.35 8.44 31.83
CA ASN A 21 15.38 8.53 30.37
C ASN A 21 14.16 7.87 29.70
N ALA A 22 13.59 6.82 30.29
CA ALA A 22 12.38 6.20 29.79
C ALA A 22 11.13 7.06 30.02
N GLU A 23 11.06 7.75 31.17
CA GLU A 23 9.99 8.72 31.48
C GLU A 23 10.08 9.95 30.58
N LEU A 24 11.27 10.55 30.44
CA LEU A 24 11.50 11.69 29.54
C LEU A 24 11.13 11.37 28.08
N ARG A 25 11.44 10.16 27.58
CA ARG A 25 11.05 9.75 26.22
C ARG A 25 9.54 9.58 26.09
N ARG A 26 8.84 9.12 27.12
CA ARG A 26 7.38 8.99 27.10
C ARG A 26 6.70 10.35 27.08
N ASP A 27 7.15 11.25 27.95
CA ASP A 27 6.60 12.61 28.04
C ASP A 27 6.84 13.39 26.74
N THR A 28 8.06 13.35 26.20
CA THR A 28 8.38 14.01 24.92
C THR A 28 7.56 13.46 23.75
N THR A 29 7.27 12.15 23.75
CA THR A 29 6.45 11.52 22.71
C THR A 29 4.98 11.90 22.86
N GLN A 30 4.47 11.98 24.08
CA GLN A 30 3.09 12.41 24.34
C GLN A 30 2.88 13.90 24.03
N GLU A 31 3.83 14.74 24.39
CA GLU A 31 3.79 16.17 24.06
C GLU A 31 3.88 16.41 22.55
N ALA A 32 4.76 15.68 21.84
CA ALA A 32 4.87 15.75 20.38
C ALA A 32 3.58 15.28 19.68
N LEU A 33 2.93 14.23 20.20
CA LEU A 33 1.63 13.76 19.70
C LEU A 33 0.51 14.77 19.99
N ALA A 34 0.51 15.40 21.15
CA ALA A 34 -0.47 16.42 21.52
C ALA A 34 -0.31 17.69 20.66
N GLN A 35 0.93 18.11 20.40
CA GLN A 35 1.24 19.24 19.51
C GLN A 35 0.84 18.92 18.07
N SER A 36 1.13 17.73 17.58
CA SER A 36 0.74 17.30 16.24
C SER A 36 -0.79 17.26 16.06
N ARG A 37 -1.52 16.78 17.07
CA ARG A 37 -3.00 16.81 17.08
C ARG A 37 -3.54 18.23 17.04
N LYS A 38 -3.01 19.10 17.89
CA LYS A 38 -3.43 20.50 17.94
C LYS A 38 -3.15 21.22 16.62
N MET A 39 -1.99 20.95 16.00
CA MET A 39 -1.64 21.51 14.70
C MET A 39 -2.57 21.01 13.58
N LEU A 40 -3.00 19.76 13.62
CA LEU A 40 -4.00 19.20 12.70
C LEU A 40 -5.38 19.83 12.91
N GLU A 41 -5.83 19.99 14.16
CA GLU A 41 -7.08 20.66 14.50
C GLU A 41 -7.10 22.13 14.06
N ASP A 42 -5.99 22.85 14.24
CA ASP A 42 -5.83 24.23 13.80
C ASP A 42 -5.84 24.32 12.24
N MET A 43 -5.21 23.38 11.54
CA MET A 43 -5.23 23.30 10.06
C MET A 43 -6.62 22.93 9.51
N GLU A 44 -7.40 22.13 10.21
CA GLU A 44 -8.80 21.83 9.86
C GLU A 44 -9.70 23.06 10.09
N ALA A 45 -9.48 23.78 11.17
CA ALA A 45 -10.23 25.01 11.49
C ALA A 45 -9.97 26.12 10.46
N ASP A 46 -8.72 26.23 9.97
CA ASP A 46 -8.32 27.21 8.96
C ASP A 46 -8.70 26.82 7.52
N GLY A 47 -9.34 25.64 7.33
CA GLY A 47 -9.78 25.16 6.00
C GLY A 47 -8.61 24.77 5.09
N LEU A 48 -7.40 24.66 5.61
CA LEU A 48 -6.19 24.27 4.88
C LEU A 48 -6.12 22.75 4.62
N LEU A 49 -6.86 21.95 5.40
CA LEU A 49 -7.10 20.53 5.13
C LEU A 49 -8.46 20.42 4.44
N ALA A 50 -8.49 19.89 3.23
CA ALA A 50 -9.73 19.58 2.55
C ALA A 50 -10.57 18.68 3.46
N LYS A 51 -11.84 19.05 3.69
CA LYS A 51 -12.84 18.19 4.35
C LYS A 51 -13.03 16.93 3.54
N GLY A 52 -12.25 15.92 3.82
CA GLY A 52 -12.20 14.66 3.10
C GLY A 52 -11.28 13.64 3.75
N THR A 53 -10.77 13.92 4.95
CA THR A 53 -10.12 12.90 5.76
C THR A 53 -11.15 11.84 6.06
N THR A 54 -11.10 10.76 5.32
CA THR A 54 -11.86 9.56 5.61
C THR A 54 -11.55 9.21 7.05
N GLU A 55 -12.55 9.30 7.93
CA GLU A 55 -12.43 8.84 9.31
C GLU A 55 -11.77 7.48 9.27
N VAL A 56 -10.57 7.38 9.87
CA VAL A 56 -9.91 6.09 10.07
C VAL A 56 -10.83 5.32 10.99
N LYS A 57 -11.69 4.47 10.42
CA LYS A 57 -12.60 3.66 11.20
C LYS A 57 -11.75 2.73 12.05
N GLN A 58 -11.71 2.98 13.36
CA GLN A 58 -10.98 2.14 14.32
C GLN A 58 -11.33 0.65 14.18
N GLU A 59 -12.53 0.35 13.71
CA GLU A 59 -13.02 -0.99 13.38
C GLU A 59 -12.10 -1.73 12.39
N HIS A 60 -11.54 -1.04 11.38
CA HIS A 60 -10.65 -1.67 10.42
C HIS A 60 -9.28 -2.02 11.00
N LEU A 61 -8.78 -1.29 12.00
CA LEU A 61 -7.49 -1.58 12.62
C LEU A 61 -7.52 -2.88 13.42
N GLY A 62 -8.61 -3.15 14.13
CA GLY A 62 -8.84 -4.42 14.83
C GLY A 62 -8.90 -5.62 13.89
N SER A 63 -9.42 -5.42 12.67
CA SER A 63 -9.51 -6.47 11.66
C SER A 63 -8.16 -6.93 11.10
N PHE A 64 -7.07 -6.16 11.30
CA PHE A 64 -5.71 -6.58 10.95
C PHE A 64 -5.03 -7.41 12.05
N GLU A 65 -5.59 -7.45 13.25
CA GLU A 65 -5.00 -8.25 14.34
C GLU A 65 -5.05 -9.75 13.99
N GLY A 66 -3.91 -10.43 14.16
CA GLY A 66 -3.78 -11.84 13.82
C GLY A 66 -3.82 -12.18 12.31
N LEU A 67 -3.98 -11.19 11.40
CA LEU A 67 -4.03 -11.45 9.95
C LEU A 67 -2.75 -12.13 9.44
N ALA A 68 -1.57 -11.63 9.83
CA ALA A 68 -0.30 -12.24 9.43
C ALA A 68 -0.19 -13.70 9.93
N ALA A 69 -0.62 -13.97 11.16
CA ALA A 69 -0.62 -15.33 11.71
C ALA A 69 -1.57 -16.27 10.94
N GLU A 70 -2.69 -15.76 10.46
CA GLU A 70 -3.62 -16.53 9.62
C GLU A 70 -3.01 -16.86 8.26
N VAL A 71 -2.43 -15.89 7.58
CA VAL A 71 -1.76 -16.07 6.28
C VAL A 71 -0.60 -17.07 6.39
N LYS A 72 0.19 -17.01 7.47
CA LYS A 72 1.31 -17.92 7.74
C LYS A 72 0.88 -19.38 7.93
N LYS A 73 -0.37 -19.67 8.21
CA LYS A 73 -0.87 -21.05 8.26
C LYS A 73 -0.85 -21.72 6.88
N THR A 74 -0.99 -20.94 5.83
CA THR A 74 -1.03 -21.42 4.45
C THR A 74 0.29 -21.13 3.72
N VAL A 75 0.88 -19.96 3.94
CA VAL A 75 2.16 -19.56 3.34
C VAL A 75 3.30 -19.95 4.27
N LEU A 76 3.91 -21.09 4.00
CA LEU A 76 4.95 -21.67 4.85
C LEU A 76 6.35 -21.16 4.47
N GLY A 77 7.19 -20.92 5.47
CA GLY A 77 8.60 -20.58 5.28
C GLY A 77 8.88 -19.18 4.75
N GLN A 78 7.89 -18.29 4.75
CA GLN A 78 7.99 -16.91 4.25
C GLN A 78 7.53 -15.88 5.30
N ASP A 79 7.73 -16.15 6.57
CA ASP A 79 7.18 -15.38 7.69
C ASP A 79 7.48 -13.88 7.60
N ALA A 80 8.75 -13.52 7.35
CA ALA A 80 9.15 -12.12 7.24
C ALA A 80 8.51 -11.43 6.02
N PHE A 81 8.35 -12.15 4.91
CA PHE A 81 7.71 -11.64 3.71
C PHE A 81 6.21 -11.43 3.94
N VAL A 82 5.52 -12.38 4.57
CA VAL A 82 4.11 -12.26 4.97
C VAL A 82 3.91 -11.05 5.88
N ASP A 83 4.74 -10.89 6.91
CA ASP A 83 4.69 -9.73 7.81
C ASP A 83 4.86 -8.41 7.04
N GLY A 84 5.78 -8.38 6.08
CA GLY A 84 6.01 -7.23 5.20
C GLY A 84 4.79 -6.89 4.34
N VAL A 85 4.18 -7.89 3.70
CA VAL A 85 2.99 -7.72 2.85
C VAL A 85 1.80 -7.25 3.70
N VAL A 86 1.51 -7.88 4.82
CA VAL A 86 0.40 -7.48 5.70
C VAL A 86 0.59 -6.05 6.23
N ARG A 87 1.81 -5.69 6.61
CA ARG A 87 2.13 -4.31 7.05
C ARG A 87 1.92 -3.29 5.93
N ALA A 88 2.35 -3.61 4.71
CA ALA A 88 2.15 -2.75 3.56
C ALA A 88 0.66 -2.59 3.24
N MET A 89 -0.12 -3.68 3.25
CA MET A 89 -1.56 -3.66 3.00
C MET A 89 -2.34 -2.88 4.06
N ARG A 90 -1.85 -2.86 5.31
CA ARG A 90 -2.48 -2.09 6.40
C ARG A 90 -2.31 -0.58 6.24
N ARG A 91 -1.25 -0.14 5.56
CA ARG A 91 -0.85 1.27 5.49
C ARG A 91 -1.98 2.23 5.07
N PRO A 92 -2.76 1.99 3.98
CA PRO A 92 -3.84 2.90 3.58
C PRO A 92 -5.00 2.99 4.57
N PHE A 93 -5.21 1.95 5.39
CA PHE A 93 -6.23 1.96 6.43
C PHE A 93 -5.83 2.80 7.65
N VAL A 94 -4.52 3.05 7.82
CA VAL A 94 -3.99 3.90 8.90
C VAL A 94 -3.85 5.36 8.44
N LEU A 95 -3.35 5.58 7.22
CA LEU A 95 -3.01 6.92 6.73
C LEU A 95 -4.19 7.61 6.02
N GLY A 96 -5.22 6.84 5.67
CA GLY A 96 -6.25 7.31 4.75
C GLY A 96 -5.72 7.40 3.31
N THR A 97 -6.60 7.72 2.37
CA THR A 97 -6.26 7.85 0.95
C THR A 97 -7.17 8.86 0.28
N GLU A 98 -6.61 9.60 -0.68
CA GLU A 98 -7.36 10.53 -1.50
C GLU A 98 -7.62 9.94 -2.88
N ALA A 99 -8.89 9.87 -3.28
CA ALA A 99 -9.24 9.57 -4.67
C ALA A 99 -8.86 10.78 -5.57
N PRO A 100 -8.44 10.56 -6.82
CA PRO A 100 -8.49 9.30 -7.58
C PRO A 100 -7.19 8.47 -7.59
N THR A 101 -6.25 8.76 -6.71
CA THR A 101 -4.94 8.08 -6.69
C THR A 101 -5.05 6.64 -6.17
N ALA A 102 -4.03 5.82 -6.45
CA ALA A 102 -3.95 4.48 -5.87
C ALA A 102 -3.81 4.58 -4.34
N ARG A 103 -4.60 3.78 -3.63
CA ARG A 103 -4.53 3.74 -2.15
C ARG A 103 -3.17 3.34 -1.64
N ASN A 104 -2.49 2.46 -2.38
CA ASN A 104 -1.17 1.96 -2.04
C ASN A 104 -0.46 1.45 -3.29
N VAL A 105 0.86 1.52 -3.28
CA VAL A 105 1.73 0.91 -4.30
C VAL A 105 2.76 0.07 -3.57
N ILE A 106 2.79 -1.22 -3.88
CA ILE A 106 3.67 -2.18 -3.22
C ILE A 106 4.53 -2.85 -4.27
N LEU A 107 5.85 -2.81 -4.09
CA LEU A 107 6.80 -3.55 -4.91
C LEU A 107 7.20 -4.84 -4.18
N LEU A 108 6.87 -5.98 -4.77
CA LEU A 108 7.21 -7.29 -4.25
C LEU A 108 8.45 -7.82 -4.97
N CYS A 109 9.60 -7.77 -4.30
CA CYS A 109 10.88 -8.25 -4.84
C CYS A 109 11.21 -9.64 -4.34
N GLY A 110 11.87 -10.44 -5.16
CA GLY A 110 12.36 -11.77 -4.80
C GLY A 110 12.62 -12.64 -6.03
N ALA A 111 13.31 -13.75 -5.84
CA ALA A 111 13.58 -14.71 -6.89
C ALA A 111 12.29 -15.37 -7.41
N PRO A 112 12.26 -15.85 -8.66
CA PRO A 112 11.15 -16.66 -9.15
C PRO A 112 10.86 -17.86 -8.23
N GLY A 113 9.59 -18.22 -8.08
CA GLY A 113 9.19 -19.36 -7.25
C GLY A 113 9.18 -19.14 -5.74
N THR A 114 9.48 -17.93 -5.24
CA THR A 114 9.46 -17.61 -3.81
C THR A 114 8.05 -17.40 -3.22
N GLY A 115 7.00 -17.65 -3.98
CA GLY A 115 5.61 -17.58 -3.50
C GLY A 115 5.04 -16.16 -3.36
N ARG A 116 5.61 -15.15 -4.04
CA ARG A 116 5.14 -13.76 -3.98
C ARG A 116 3.67 -13.64 -4.37
N HIS A 117 3.28 -14.20 -5.52
CA HIS A 117 1.90 -14.20 -6.00
C HIS A 117 0.98 -14.94 -5.01
N PHE A 118 1.40 -16.12 -4.56
CA PHE A 118 0.63 -16.92 -3.60
C PHE A 118 0.42 -16.18 -2.29
N THR A 119 1.45 -15.54 -1.75
CA THR A 119 1.34 -14.71 -0.52
C THR A 119 0.35 -13.55 -0.71
N LEU A 120 0.39 -12.86 -1.85
CA LEU A 120 -0.54 -11.77 -2.12
C LEU A 120 -1.99 -12.30 -2.22
N THR A 121 -2.19 -13.41 -2.93
CA THR A 121 -3.52 -14.04 -3.08
C THR A 121 -4.09 -14.48 -1.74
N GLU A 122 -3.30 -15.16 -0.89
CA GLU A 122 -3.73 -15.56 0.44
C GLU A 122 -4.00 -14.38 1.37
N THR A 123 -3.17 -13.34 1.29
CA THR A 123 -3.41 -12.10 2.05
C THR A 123 -4.72 -11.45 1.63
N ALA A 124 -4.99 -11.34 0.33
CA ALA A 124 -6.24 -10.78 -0.20
C ALA A 124 -7.45 -11.61 0.24
N ARG A 125 -7.34 -12.94 0.19
CA ARG A 125 -8.40 -13.85 0.65
C ARG A 125 -8.72 -13.64 2.14
N CYS A 126 -7.71 -13.61 2.99
CA CYS A 126 -7.88 -13.38 4.43
C CYS A 126 -8.45 -11.98 4.71
N MET A 127 -8.00 -10.96 3.96
CA MET A 127 -8.51 -9.59 4.09
C MET A 127 -9.99 -9.50 3.67
N ALA A 128 -10.37 -10.13 2.56
CA ALA A 128 -11.76 -10.16 2.11
C ALA A 128 -12.68 -10.89 3.12
N ALA A 129 -12.21 -12.02 3.67
CA ALA A 129 -12.96 -12.74 4.70
C ALA A 129 -13.19 -11.91 5.97
N ARG A 130 -12.36 -10.92 6.24
CA ARG A 130 -12.47 -9.97 7.36
C ARG A 130 -13.19 -8.66 7.01
N GLY A 131 -13.70 -8.53 5.79
CA GLY A 131 -14.36 -7.32 5.32
C GLY A 131 -13.43 -6.12 5.06
N LEU A 132 -12.12 -6.35 5.01
CA LEU A 132 -11.12 -5.32 4.67
C LEU A 132 -11.04 -5.03 3.17
N LEU A 133 -11.40 -6.01 2.34
CA LEU A 133 -11.58 -5.89 0.90
C LEU A 133 -13.00 -6.34 0.53
N GLN A 134 -13.54 -5.81 -0.55
CA GLN A 134 -14.84 -6.21 -1.08
C GLN A 134 -14.75 -7.55 -1.82
N SER A 135 -13.58 -7.89 -2.34
CA SER A 135 -13.32 -9.11 -3.08
C SER A 135 -11.91 -9.62 -2.83
N ASP A 136 -11.72 -10.93 -2.86
CA ASP A 136 -10.42 -11.61 -2.83
C ASP A 136 -9.74 -11.69 -4.20
N LYS A 137 -10.43 -11.23 -5.26
CA LYS A 137 -9.93 -11.32 -6.64
C LYS A 137 -8.85 -10.27 -6.90
N LEU A 138 -7.81 -10.72 -7.60
CA LEU A 138 -6.75 -9.88 -8.11
C LEU A 138 -6.88 -9.79 -9.64
N ALA A 139 -6.73 -8.58 -10.18
CA ALA A 139 -6.52 -8.40 -11.61
C ALA A 139 -5.01 -8.36 -11.86
N ILE A 140 -4.48 -9.33 -12.60
CA ILE A 140 -3.05 -9.46 -12.87
C ILE A 140 -2.79 -9.20 -14.35
N MET A 141 -1.82 -8.31 -14.62
CA MET A 141 -1.32 -8.03 -15.98
C MET A 141 0.12 -8.50 -16.10
N ASP A 142 0.39 -9.31 -17.12
CA ASP A 142 1.75 -9.68 -17.49
C ASP A 142 2.34 -8.61 -18.42
N LEU A 143 3.22 -7.79 -17.88
CA LEU A 143 3.82 -6.67 -18.61
C LEU A 143 4.83 -7.09 -19.67
N ALA A 144 5.28 -8.35 -19.67
CA ALA A 144 6.11 -8.89 -20.75
C ALA A 144 5.39 -8.93 -22.12
N LEU A 145 4.05 -8.87 -22.12
CA LEU A 145 3.25 -8.78 -23.34
C LEU A 145 3.36 -7.43 -24.06
N TYR A 146 3.95 -6.41 -23.42
CA TYR A 146 4.04 -5.05 -23.94
C TYR A 146 5.50 -4.55 -23.99
N PRO A 147 6.37 -5.21 -24.82
CA PRO A 147 7.82 -4.95 -24.80
C PRO A 147 8.25 -3.68 -25.55
N ASN A 148 7.37 -3.06 -26.32
CA ASN A 148 7.66 -1.89 -27.13
C ASN A 148 6.44 -0.99 -27.31
N SER A 149 6.64 0.23 -27.83
CA SER A 149 5.59 1.23 -28.03
C SER A 149 4.46 0.80 -28.96
N GLY A 150 4.70 -0.16 -29.88
CA GLY A 150 3.68 -0.68 -30.79
C GLY A 150 2.57 -1.47 -30.09
N ALA A 151 2.81 -1.90 -28.85
CA ALA A 151 1.81 -2.60 -28.02
C ALA A 151 0.84 -1.66 -27.27
N GLU A 152 0.88 -0.35 -27.52
CA GLU A 152 0.11 0.64 -26.72
C GLU A 152 -1.38 0.32 -26.67
N LYS A 153 -2.00 0.04 -27.81
CA LYS A 153 -3.45 -0.25 -27.87
C LYS A 153 -3.79 -1.50 -27.05
N LEU A 154 -2.99 -2.56 -27.17
CA LEU A 154 -3.18 -3.77 -26.39
C LEU A 154 -2.99 -3.51 -24.90
N PHE A 155 -1.92 -2.82 -24.51
CA PHE A 155 -1.65 -2.43 -23.14
C PHE A 155 -2.82 -1.63 -22.53
N LEU A 156 -3.33 -0.62 -23.24
CA LEU A 156 -4.42 0.21 -22.75
C LEU A 156 -5.74 -0.56 -22.68
N GLN A 157 -6.00 -1.47 -23.63
CA GLN A 157 -7.18 -2.33 -23.61
C GLN A 157 -7.18 -3.26 -22.37
N ASP A 158 -6.06 -3.92 -22.13
CA ASP A 158 -5.91 -4.82 -20.99
C ASP A 158 -5.91 -4.07 -19.65
N LEU A 159 -5.29 -2.89 -19.59
CA LEU A 159 -5.32 -2.03 -18.42
C LEU A 159 -6.75 -1.55 -18.13
N TYR A 160 -7.51 -1.15 -19.17
CA TYR A 160 -8.91 -0.77 -19.02
C TYR A 160 -9.74 -1.92 -18.47
N ALA A 161 -9.59 -3.11 -19.02
CA ALA A 161 -10.27 -4.31 -18.54
C ALA A 161 -9.89 -4.64 -17.09
N ALA A 162 -8.61 -4.55 -16.74
CA ALA A 162 -8.12 -4.83 -15.40
C ALA A 162 -8.64 -3.82 -14.35
N LEU A 163 -8.75 -2.53 -14.71
CA LEU A 163 -9.30 -1.49 -13.83
C LEU A 163 -10.81 -1.64 -13.62
N HIS A 164 -11.52 -2.31 -14.52
CA HIS A 164 -12.96 -2.58 -14.41
C HIS A 164 -13.27 -4.00 -13.90
N ALA A 165 -12.24 -4.82 -13.67
CA ALA A 165 -12.41 -6.15 -13.10
C ALA A 165 -12.91 -6.06 -11.65
N PRO A 166 -13.67 -7.04 -11.18
CA PRO A 166 -14.04 -7.11 -9.77
C PRO A 166 -12.79 -7.34 -8.91
N GLY A 167 -12.59 -6.50 -7.92
CA GLY A 167 -11.45 -6.56 -7.01
C GLY A 167 -10.82 -5.18 -6.82
N GLU A 168 -10.04 -5.06 -5.76
CA GLU A 168 -9.43 -3.79 -5.37
C GLU A 168 -7.90 -3.83 -5.53
N ILE A 169 -7.36 -4.96 -5.98
CA ILE A 169 -5.91 -5.17 -6.16
C ILE A 169 -5.62 -5.41 -7.64
N LEU A 170 -4.79 -4.55 -8.20
CA LEU A 170 -4.24 -4.68 -9.52
C LEU A 170 -2.75 -5.02 -9.41
N GLY A 171 -2.36 -6.15 -9.95
CA GLY A 171 -0.99 -6.64 -9.93
C GLY A 171 -0.34 -6.55 -11.31
N PHE A 172 0.97 -6.29 -11.32
CA PHE A 172 1.77 -6.24 -12.53
C PHE A 172 2.97 -7.17 -12.38
N GLU A 173 3.12 -8.12 -13.28
CA GLU A 173 4.23 -9.06 -13.35
C GLU A 173 5.19 -8.71 -14.48
N HIS A 174 6.45 -9.14 -14.38
CA HIS A 174 7.51 -8.97 -15.40
C HIS A 174 7.71 -7.52 -15.85
N TYR A 175 7.68 -6.57 -14.90
CA TYR A 175 7.81 -5.15 -15.19
C TYR A 175 9.15 -4.81 -15.89
N GLU A 176 10.20 -5.61 -15.66
CA GLU A 176 11.51 -5.49 -16.28
C GLU A 176 11.50 -5.70 -17.80
N SER A 177 10.50 -6.40 -18.32
CA SER A 177 10.31 -6.68 -19.74
C SER A 177 9.36 -5.70 -20.43
N CYS A 178 8.78 -4.78 -19.67
CA CYS A 178 7.81 -3.81 -20.17
C CYS A 178 8.48 -2.61 -20.84
N TYR A 179 7.82 -2.05 -21.86
CA TYR A 179 8.24 -0.77 -22.43
C TYR A 179 8.19 0.34 -21.37
N PRO A 180 9.29 1.11 -21.17
CA PRO A 180 9.37 2.12 -20.11
C PRO A 180 8.27 3.18 -20.15
N GLY A 181 7.76 3.51 -21.34
CA GLY A 181 6.66 4.47 -21.49
C GLY A 181 5.37 4.00 -20.80
N PHE A 182 5.08 2.68 -20.82
CA PHE A 182 3.92 2.13 -20.13
C PHE A 182 4.11 2.08 -18.62
N LEU A 183 5.32 1.79 -18.14
CA LEU A 183 5.63 1.90 -16.71
C LEU A 183 5.41 3.33 -16.20
N LYS A 184 5.79 4.34 -17.00
CA LYS A 184 5.50 5.74 -16.68
C LYS A 184 4.00 6.01 -16.62
N THR A 185 3.21 5.48 -17.55
CA THR A 185 1.74 5.60 -17.53
C THR A 185 1.16 5.00 -16.25
N LEU A 186 1.61 3.80 -15.84
CA LEU A 186 1.17 3.17 -14.59
C LEU A 186 1.55 4.01 -13.35
N ALA A 187 2.76 4.55 -13.33
CA ALA A 187 3.22 5.42 -12.24
C ALA A 187 2.40 6.71 -12.16
N ASP A 188 2.12 7.36 -13.30
CA ASP A 188 1.29 8.56 -13.35
C ASP A 188 -0.15 8.27 -12.89
N LEU A 189 -0.75 7.14 -13.28
CA LEU A 189 -2.06 6.71 -12.79
C LEU A 189 -2.06 6.47 -11.29
N ALA A 190 -1.04 5.81 -10.75
CA ALA A 190 -0.95 5.52 -9.33
C ALA A 190 -0.81 6.78 -8.47
N VAL A 191 -0.03 7.75 -8.93
CA VAL A 191 0.31 8.96 -8.15
C VAL A 191 -0.66 10.11 -8.40
N LYS A 192 -1.14 10.27 -9.65
CA LYS A 192 -1.95 11.43 -10.06
C LYS A 192 -3.42 11.06 -10.34
N GLY A 193 -3.73 9.76 -10.44
CA GLY A 193 -5.04 9.27 -10.86
C GLY A 193 -5.34 9.48 -12.36
N SER A 194 -4.38 9.98 -13.13
CA SER A 194 -4.51 10.23 -14.57
C SER A 194 -3.17 10.12 -15.26
N ALA A 195 -3.16 9.73 -16.53
CA ALA A 195 -1.97 9.70 -17.37
C ALA A 195 -2.29 10.21 -18.77
N PRO A 196 -1.38 10.98 -19.40
CA PRO A 196 -1.54 11.37 -20.79
C PRO A 196 -1.36 10.17 -21.72
N LEU A 197 -2.18 10.09 -22.76
CA LEU A 197 -2.08 9.08 -23.81
C LEU A 197 -1.53 9.71 -25.10
N SER A 198 -0.82 8.91 -25.91
CA SER A 198 -0.28 9.35 -27.20
C SER A 198 -1.35 9.54 -28.26
N SER A 199 -2.47 8.80 -28.14
CA SER A 199 -3.61 8.84 -29.04
C SER A 199 -4.92 8.99 -28.28
N ARG A 200 -5.97 9.38 -28.99
CA ARG A 200 -7.33 9.45 -28.43
C ARG A 200 -8.04 8.12 -28.68
N TYR A 201 -8.60 7.55 -27.64
CA TYR A 201 -9.37 6.32 -27.70
C TYR A 201 -10.81 6.58 -27.23
N LEU A 202 -11.73 5.86 -27.86
CA LEU A 202 -13.13 5.77 -27.45
C LEU A 202 -13.39 4.35 -26.95
N VAL A 203 -14.24 4.21 -25.96
CA VAL A 203 -14.72 2.91 -25.48
C VAL A 203 -16.08 2.64 -26.13
N ASN A 204 -16.20 1.55 -26.88
CA ASN A 204 -17.47 1.16 -27.46
C ASN A 204 -18.37 0.50 -26.40
N LYS A 205 -19.60 0.14 -26.81
CA LYS A 205 -20.60 -0.47 -25.90
C LYS A 205 -20.16 -1.84 -25.35
N GLU A 206 -19.19 -2.47 -25.99
CA GLU A 206 -18.63 -3.78 -25.62
C GLU A 206 -17.39 -3.64 -24.71
N GLY A 207 -16.99 -2.40 -24.34
CA GLY A 207 -15.82 -2.15 -23.52
C GLY A 207 -14.50 -2.21 -24.31
N ILE A 208 -14.54 -2.17 -25.64
CA ILE A 208 -13.36 -2.24 -26.50
C ILE A 208 -12.88 -0.83 -26.84
N LEU A 209 -11.57 -0.63 -26.73
CA LEU A 209 -10.89 0.63 -27.11
C LEU A 209 -10.78 0.73 -28.63
N VAL A 210 -11.34 1.79 -29.18
CA VAL A 210 -11.29 2.11 -30.61
C VAL A 210 -10.54 3.43 -30.77
N ASP A 211 -9.62 3.52 -31.73
CA ASP A 211 -8.94 4.78 -32.04
C ASP A 211 -9.96 5.79 -32.54
N ALA A 212 -9.98 6.98 -31.91
CA ALA A 212 -10.95 8.03 -32.25
C ALA A 212 -10.75 8.58 -33.68
N GLY A 213 -9.53 8.50 -34.22
CA GLY A 213 -9.24 8.91 -35.61
C GLY A 213 -9.88 7.97 -36.65
N THR A 214 -10.02 6.68 -36.33
CA THR A 214 -10.67 5.70 -37.21
C THR A 214 -12.18 5.60 -37.00
N ALA A 215 -12.68 5.99 -35.82
CA ALA A 215 -14.10 5.95 -35.48
C ALA A 215 -14.91 7.13 -36.07
N LEU A 216 -14.24 8.16 -36.54
CA LEU A 216 -14.84 9.38 -37.13
C LEU A 216 -14.69 9.44 -38.64
N ALA A 217 -14.07 8.44 -39.24
CA ALA A 217 -13.94 8.26 -40.71
C ALA A 217 -14.96 7.27 -41.23
#